data_78b5fdfab2e1e59167c09e6d677bf5fe
#
_entry.id   78b5fdfab2e1e59167c09e6d677bf5fe
#
_cell.length_a   1.000
_cell.length_b   1.000
_cell.length_c   1.000
_cell.angle_alpha   90.00
_cell.angle_beta   90.00
_cell.angle_gamma   90.00
#
_symmetry.space_group_name_H-M   'P 1'
#
loop_
_entity.id
_entity.type
_entity.pdbx_description
1 polymer ?
#
loop_
_entity_poly.entity_id
_entity_poly.type
_entity_poly.pdbx_seq_one_letter_code
_entity_poly.pdbx_strand_id
1 'polypeptide(L)'
;MSENGKTKRYEELNFTDDFMFCKILQNDPDLCRELTELILSRKIGRIVSIDRQKAIEITADGKGVRFDVYMEDDESTVYDIEMQTTVAEDLPKRMRYYQGMIDLNMIERGAKYEELKNSFIIFICLKNPYPESGLHKYSIRSVCEEDSAIDYDDGIFKVILSAQGDKGDVSEEMSKFLLYLTDQRIESDFTKRLNDRVLAARSHEEWRREYMTLLERDERMREEGRKEGREEGIKEGREEGRKEGTEIATLNSIKNLMETLDISAENAMDLVKIPAEEREKYREKLQ
;
A
#
# COMPACT_ATOMS: atom_id res chain seq x y z
N MET A 1 -5.16 3.95 -10.19
CA MET A 1 -6.60 3.86 -10.48
C MET A 1 -7.13 5.26 -10.70
N SER A 2 -7.95 5.50 -11.73
CA SER A 2 -8.62 6.80 -11.87
C SER A 2 -9.61 7.02 -10.72
N GLU A 3 -9.84 8.27 -10.33
CA GLU A 3 -10.82 8.66 -9.27
C GLU A 3 -12.25 8.09 -9.47
N ASN A 4 -12.55 7.54 -10.64
CA ASN A 4 -13.86 6.97 -11.01
C ASN A 4 -13.90 5.43 -11.11
N GLY A 5 -12.92 4.71 -10.60
CA GLY A 5 -12.93 3.24 -10.62
C GLY A 5 -12.87 2.59 -12.02
N LYS A 6 -12.68 3.37 -13.09
CA LYS A 6 -12.50 2.85 -14.44
C LYS A 6 -11.03 2.55 -14.70
N THR A 7 -10.76 1.36 -15.19
CA THR A 7 -9.43 0.96 -15.65
C THR A 7 -9.05 1.79 -16.89
N LYS A 8 -7.87 2.40 -16.88
CA LYS A 8 -7.37 3.15 -18.02
C LYS A 8 -7.02 2.21 -19.18
N ARG A 9 -7.24 2.66 -20.40
CA ARG A 9 -6.70 1.97 -21.59
C ARG A 9 -5.19 2.16 -21.64
N TYR A 10 -4.48 1.23 -22.25
CA TYR A 10 -3.03 1.25 -22.33
C TYR A 10 -2.48 2.57 -22.95
N GLU A 11 -3.15 3.07 -23.97
CA GLU A 11 -2.78 4.30 -24.67
C GLU A 11 -2.98 5.58 -23.84
N GLU A 12 -3.74 5.47 -22.75
CA GLU A 12 -4.03 6.58 -21.82
C GLU A 12 -3.08 6.60 -20.61
N LEU A 13 -2.23 5.58 -20.47
CA LEU A 13 -1.30 5.49 -19.35
C LEU A 13 -0.24 6.59 -19.43
N ASN A 14 -0.01 7.26 -18.31
CA ASN A 14 1.01 8.28 -18.12
C ASN A 14 2.18 7.74 -17.28
N PHE A 15 3.22 8.52 -17.11
CA PHE A 15 4.36 8.16 -16.27
C PHE A 15 3.97 7.84 -14.81
N THR A 16 2.92 8.48 -14.29
CA THR A 16 2.43 8.27 -12.92
C THR A 16 1.59 7.01 -12.73
N ASP A 17 1.27 6.29 -13.80
CA ASP A 17 0.60 5.00 -13.71
C ASP A 17 1.65 3.90 -13.43
N ASP A 18 1.41 3.07 -12.41
CA ASP A 18 2.32 2.02 -11.88
C ASP A 18 3.02 1.22 -13.02
N PHE A 19 2.25 0.74 -13.98
CA PHE A 19 2.79 -0.03 -15.10
C PHE A 19 3.83 0.77 -15.93
N MET A 20 3.50 2.02 -16.28
CA MET A 20 4.41 2.86 -17.09
C MET A 20 5.63 3.30 -16.29
N PHE A 21 5.45 3.67 -15.04
CA PHE A 21 6.53 4.04 -14.12
C PHE A 21 7.57 2.93 -14.03
N CYS A 22 7.14 1.73 -13.66
CA CYS A 22 8.03 0.57 -13.53
C CYS A 22 8.70 0.21 -14.88
N LYS A 23 7.93 0.17 -15.98
CA LYS A 23 8.46 -0.23 -17.29
C LYS A 23 9.49 0.76 -17.84
N ILE A 24 9.24 2.05 -17.74
CA ILE A 24 10.14 3.08 -18.27
C ILE A 24 11.44 3.09 -17.48
N LEU A 25 11.37 3.14 -16.15
CA LEU A 25 12.58 3.23 -15.32
C LEU A 25 13.44 1.97 -15.39
N GLN A 26 12.82 0.79 -15.47
CA GLN A 26 13.55 -0.46 -15.62
C GLN A 26 14.29 -0.57 -16.98
N ASN A 27 13.69 -0.06 -18.05
CA ASN A 27 14.26 -0.19 -19.40
C ASN A 27 15.18 0.98 -19.79
N ASP A 28 15.30 1.98 -18.91
CA ASP A 28 16.22 3.11 -19.08
C ASP A 28 16.99 3.39 -17.78
N PRO A 29 18.07 2.64 -17.49
CA PRO A 29 18.87 2.81 -16.27
C PRO A 29 19.46 4.21 -16.12
N ASP A 30 19.79 4.88 -17.22
CA ASP A 30 20.34 6.24 -17.20
C ASP A 30 19.26 7.25 -16.78
N LEU A 31 18.05 7.11 -17.30
CA LEU A 31 16.91 7.93 -16.87
C LEU A 31 16.54 7.68 -15.42
N CYS A 32 16.56 6.41 -14.98
CA CYS A 32 16.31 6.02 -13.59
C CYS A 32 17.36 6.64 -12.65
N ARG A 33 18.64 6.58 -13.03
CA ARG A 33 19.72 7.23 -12.28
C ARG A 33 19.53 8.74 -12.21
N GLU A 34 19.25 9.39 -13.35
CA GLU A 34 19.05 10.85 -13.41
C GLU A 34 17.87 11.29 -12.54
N LEU A 35 16.76 10.57 -12.54
CA LEU A 35 15.63 10.81 -11.65
C LEU A 35 16.04 10.71 -10.18
N THR A 36 16.77 9.67 -9.82
CA THR A 36 17.21 9.47 -8.44
C THR A 36 18.18 10.57 -8.00
N GLU A 37 19.14 10.95 -8.86
CA GLU A 37 20.06 12.06 -8.60
C GLU A 37 19.31 13.39 -8.43
N LEU A 38 18.28 13.62 -9.24
CA LEU A 38 17.44 14.80 -9.15
C LEU A 38 16.69 14.83 -7.79
N ILE A 39 16.09 13.72 -7.39
CA ILE A 39 15.36 13.62 -6.12
C ILE A 39 16.32 13.79 -4.93
N LEU A 40 17.46 13.14 -4.95
CA LEU A 40 18.42 13.16 -3.85
C LEU A 40 19.28 14.43 -3.84
N SER A 41 19.31 15.20 -4.94
CA SER A 41 20.17 16.38 -5.14
C SER A 41 21.65 16.04 -4.98
N ARG A 42 22.05 14.82 -5.38
CA ARG A 42 23.43 14.33 -5.34
C ARG A 42 23.68 13.32 -6.46
N LYS A 43 24.95 13.12 -6.81
CA LYS A 43 25.33 12.02 -7.70
C LYS A 43 25.27 10.68 -6.97
N ILE A 44 24.90 9.63 -7.69
CA ILE A 44 24.92 8.24 -7.24
C ILE A 44 25.82 7.40 -8.13
N GLY A 45 26.17 6.20 -7.68
CA GLY A 45 26.95 5.25 -8.45
C GLY A 45 26.26 4.81 -9.76
N ARG A 46 26.97 4.06 -10.56
CA ARG A 46 26.39 3.48 -11.77
C ARG A 46 25.43 2.35 -11.38
N ILE A 47 24.21 2.38 -11.90
CA ILE A 47 23.23 1.33 -11.66
C ILE A 47 23.73 0.00 -12.20
N VAL A 48 23.83 -1.01 -11.35
CA VAL A 48 24.27 -2.39 -11.68
C VAL A 48 23.10 -3.36 -11.81
N SER A 49 21.99 -3.10 -11.10
CA SER A 49 20.77 -3.88 -11.24
C SER A 49 19.52 -3.03 -11.06
N ILE A 50 18.46 -3.37 -11.79
CA ILE A 50 17.11 -2.83 -11.59
C ILE A 50 16.13 -3.98 -11.65
N ASP A 51 15.43 -4.21 -10.54
CA ASP A 51 14.34 -5.19 -10.45
C ASP A 51 13.01 -4.44 -10.43
N ARG A 52 12.12 -4.81 -11.35
CA ARG A 52 10.76 -4.30 -11.32
C ARG A 52 9.89 -5.15 -10.41
N GLN A 53 9.03 -4.51 -9.66
CA GLN A 53 8.02 -5.20 -8.85
C GLN A 53 8.64 -6.38 -8.08
N LYS A 54 9.86 -6.15 -7.55
CA LYS A 54 10.55 -7.13 -6.73
C LYS A 54 9.66 -7.49 -5.55
N ALA A 55 9.20 -8.73 -5.52
CA ALA A 55 8.43 -9.25 -4.40
C ALA A 55 9.37 -9.88 -3.37
N ILE A 56 9.25 -9.49 -2.12
CA ILE A 56 9.94 -10.12 -1.00
C ILE A 56 8.86 -10.67 -0.06
N GLU A 57 8.83 -12.00 0.06
CA GLU A 57 8.00 -12.74 0.99
C GLU A 57 8.91 -13.56 1.89
N ILE A 58 8.86 -13.32 3.20
CA ILE A 58 9.74 -14.01 4.16
C ILE A 58 9.08 -15.27 4.71
N THR A 59 7.74 -15.26 4.87
CA THR A 59 6.95 -16.40 5.32
C THR A 59 5.66 -16.46 4.53
N ALA A 60 5.12 -17.67 4.36
CA ALA A 60 3.86 -17.89 3.64
C ALA A 60 2.65 -17.11 4.22
N ASP A 61 2.68 -16.84 5.53
CA ASP A 61 1.61 -16.12 6.26
C ASP A 61 1.96 -14.64 6.50
N GLY A 62 3.15 -14.19 6.09
CA GLY A 62 3.61 -12.81 6.27
C GLY A 62 3.09 -11.87 5.20
N LYS A 63 2.94 -10.59 5.56
CA LYS A 63 2.65 -9.55 4.56
C LYS A 63 3.89 -9.33 3.69
N GLY A 64 3.87 -9.83 2.46
CA GLY A 64 4.90 -9.55 1.46
C GLY A 64 4.94 -8.06 1.07
N VAL A 65 6.06 -7.63 0.52
CA VAL A 65 6.25 -6.32 -0.09
C VAL A 65 6.55 -6.50 -1.58
N ARG A 66 5.94 -5.68 -2.40
CA ARG A 66 6.27 -5.54 -3.81
C ARG A 66 6.76 -4.13 -4.02
N PHE A 67 8.01 -3.99 -4.39
CA PHE A 67 8.65 -2.73 -4.70
C PHE A 67 8.36 -2.33 -6.16
N ASP A 68 8.09 -1.06 -6.42
CA ASP A 68 7.84 -0.58 -7.78
C ASP A 68 9.13 -0.59 -8.61
N VAL A 69 10.17 0.09 -8.14
CA VAL A 69 11.50 0.11 -8.75
C VAL A 69 12.56 -0.09 -7.68
N TYR A 70 13.14 -1.27 -7.65
CA TYR A 70 14.24 -1.62 -6.75
C TYR A 70 15.54 -1.65 -7.53
N MET A 71 16.54 -0.89 -7.14
CA MET A 71 17.82 -0.83 -7.84
C MET A 71 19.01 -0.81 -6.89
N GLU A 72 20.16 -1.24 -7.41
CA GLU A 72 21.45 -1.21 -6.71
C GLU A 72 22.50 -0.55 -7.60
N ASP A 73 23.34 0.28 -7.00
CA ASP A 73 24.49 0.89 -7.68
C ASP A 73 25.80 0.15 -7.43
N ASP A 74 26.88 0.54 -8.12
CA ASP A 74 28.21 -0.07 -7.99
C ASP A 74 28.94 0.29 -6.68
N GLU A 75 28.35 1.15 -5.85
CA GLU A 75 28.78 1.41 -4.47
C GLU A 75 28.01 0.54 -3.45
N SER A 76 27.22 -0.43 -3.93
CA SER A 76 26.37 -1.32 -3.12
C SER A 76 25.28 -0.58 -2.33
N THR A 77 24.85 0.58 -2.80
CA THR A 77 23.70 1.29 -2.22
C THR A 77 22.40 0.82 -2.90
N VAL A 78 21.37 0.60 -2.10
CA VAL A 78 20.04 0.17 -2.57
C VAL A 78 19.09 1.36 -2.60
N TYR A 79 18.31 1.43 -3.66
CA TYR A 79 17.27 2.44 -3.83
C TYR A 79 15.94 1.75 -4.14
N ASP A 80 14.93 2.11 -3.36
CA ASP A 80 13.54 1.75 -3.59
C ASP A 80 12.77 3.01 -3.95
N ILE A 81 12.17 3.06 -5.14
CA ILE A 81 11.44 4.24 -5.64
C ILE A 81 9.99 3.83 -5.91
N GLU A 82 9.09 4.45 -5.17
CA GLU A 82 7.67 4.16 -5.17
C GLU A 82 6.84 5.33 -5.70
N MET A 83 5.85 5.06 -6.57
CA MET A 83 4.89 6.04 -7.06
C MET A 83 3.57 5.95 -6.27
N GLN A 84 3.29 6.95 -5.44
CA GLN A 84 2.09 6.99 -4.61
C GLN A 84 1.06 7.98 -5.18
N THR A 85 0.01 7.46 -5.81
CA THR A 85 -1.01 8.29 -6.47
C THR A 85 -2.17 8.71 -5.57
N THR A 86 -2.35 8.04 -4.44
CA THR A 86 -3.40 8.31 -3.45
C THR A 86 -2.81 8.78 -2.13
N VAL A 87 -3.63 9.34 -1.24
CA VAL A 87 -3.18 9.68 0.12
C VAL A 87 -2.89 8.38 0.89
N ALA A 88 -1.73 8.32 1.55
CA ALA A 88 -1.33 7.20 2.40
C ALA A 88 -1.12 7.70 3.83
N GLU A 89 -2.09 7.46 4.71
CA GLU A 89 -2.03 7.86 6.12
C GLU A 89 -0.97 7.09 6.92
N ASP A 90 -0.60 5.90 6.46
CA ASP A 90 0.36 5.00 7.11
C ASP A 90 1.77 5.03 6.50
N LEU A 91 2.08 6.02 5.66
CA LEU A 91 3.34 6.12 4.92
C LEU A 91 4.59 5.93 5.78
N PRO A 92 4.75 6.56 6.97
CA PRO A 92 5.92 6.34 7.81
C PRO A 92 6.08 4.88 8.29
N LYS A 93 4.96 4.20 8.60
CA LYS A 93 4.97 2.80 9.02
C LYS A 93 5.27 1.87 7.84
N ARG A 94 4.75 2.20 6.65
CA ARG A 94 5.02 1.48 5.40
C ARG A 94 6.50 1.57 5.04
N MET A 95 7.09 2.76 5.06
CA MET A 95 8.55 2.96 4.83
C MET A 95 9.40 2.18 5.83
N ARG A 96 9.00 2.14 7.11
CA ARG A 96 9.70 1.33 8.12
C ARG A 96 9.61 -0.17 7.81
N TYR A 97 8.45 -0.65 7.36
CA TYR A 97 8.25 -2.04 7.01
C TYR A 97 9.05 -2.43 5.77
N TYR A 98 9.09 -1.57 4.75
CA TYR A 98 9.90 -1.73 3.55
C TYR A 98 11.39 -1.85 3.90
N GLN A 99 11.89 -0.99 4.79
CA GLN A 99 13.28 -1.08 5.27
C GLN A 99 13.58 -2.45 5.88
N GLY A 100 12.74 -2.94 6.77
CA GLY A 100 12.95 -4.27 7.36
C GLY A 100 12.95 -5.39 6.32
N MET A 101 12.14 -5.30 5.28
CA MET A 101 12.12 -6.28 4.19
C MET A 101 13.38 -6.20 3.34
N ILE A 102 13.90 -4.99 3.07
CA ILE A 102 15.16 -4.77 2.37
C ILE A 102 16.31 -5.40 3.17
N ASP A 103 16.44 -5.09 4.46
CA ASP A 103 17.51 -5.58 5.33
C ASP A 103 17.51 -7.11 5.42
N LEU A 104 16.34 -7.71 5.63
CA LEU A 104 16.18 -9.16 5.68
C LEU A 104 16.51 -9.88 4.35
N ASN A 105 16.31 -9.20 3.23
CA ASN A 105 16.68 -9.75 1.92
C ASN A 105 18.17 -9.57 1.59
N MET A 106 18.84 -8.59 2.21
CA MET A 106 20.23 -8.28 1.93
C MET A 106 21.23 -9.10 2.76
N ILE A 107 20.86 -9.43 4.02
CA ILE A 107 21.78 -10.09 4.94
C ILE A 107 21.57 -11.61 4.98
N GLU A 108 22.62 -12.37 4.77
CA GLU A 108 22.57 -13.83 4.87
C GLU A 108 22.73 -14.30 6.32
N ARG A 109 22.26 -15.51 6.59
CA ARG A 109 22.40 -16.11 7.93
C ARG A 109 23.87 -16.27 8.31
N GLY A 110 24.29 -15.60 9.38
CA GLY A 110 25.65 -15.62 9.89
C GLY A 110 26.56 -14.51 9.35
N ALA A 111 26.07 -13.69 8.44
CA ALA A 111 26.74 -12.47 8.01
C ALA A 111 26.83 -11.44 9.14
N LYS A 112 27.79 -10.53 9.06
CA LYS A 112 27.93 -9.44 10.04
C LYS A 112 27.00 -8.29 9.70
N TYR A 113 26.54 -7.55 10.70
CA TYR A 113 25.71 -6.36 10.49
C TYR A 113 26.41 -5.25 9.70
N GLU A 114 27.73 -5.22 9.68
CA GLU A 114 28.55 -4.32 8.86
C GLU A 114 28.36 -4.54 7.34
N GLU A 115 27.79 -5.68 6.95
CA GLU A 115 27.49 -6.02 5.55
C GLU A 115 26.14 -5.46 5.09
N LEU A 116 25.33 -4.87 5.99
CA LEU A 116 24.13 -4.13 5.60
C LEU A 116 24.52 -2.93 4.76
N LYS A 117 23.86 -2.80 3.64
CA LYS A 117 24.12 -1.73 2.66
C LYS A 117 23.35 -0.45 3.02
N ASN A 118 23.85 0.69 2.56
CA ASN A 118 23.05 1.91 2.58
C ASN A 118 21.79 1.71 1.75
N SER A 119 20.68 2.27 2.23
CA SER A 119 19.39 2.14 1.55
C SER A 119 18.62 3.46 1.54
N PHE A 120 18.02 3.76 0.37
CA PHE A 120 17.14 4.89 0.16
C PHE A 120 15.75 4.40 -0.17
N ILE A 121 14.76 4.74 0.67
CA ILE A 121 13.36 4.50 0.38
C ILE A 121 12.72 5.83 -0.02
N ILE A 122 12.31 5.93 -1.28
CA ILE A 122 11.85 7.16 -1.93
C ILE A 122 10.38 6.98 -2.32
N PHE A 123 9.50 7.79 -1.76
CA PHE A 123 8.10 7.84 -2.17
C PHE A 123 7.81 9.13 -2.92
N ILE A 124 7.39 9.01 -4.18
CA ILE A 124 6.92 10.12 -5.01
C ILE A 124 5.40 10.19 -4.86
N CYS A 125 4.91 11.16 -4.09
CA CYS A 125 3.51 11.31 -3.74
C CYS A 125 2.83 12.36 -4.63
N LEU A 126 1.81 11.98 -5.40
CA LEU A 126 1.01 12.93 -6.17
C LEU A 126 0.09 13.79 -5.29
N LYS A 127 -0.28 13.28 -4.12
CA LYS A 127 -1.01 14.02 -3.09
C LYS A 127 -0.08 14.31 -1.92
N ASN A 128 -0.17 15.51 -1.35
CA ASN A 128 0.68 15.89 -0.23
C ASN A 128 0.32 15.09 1.03
N PRO A 129 1.23 14.25 1.58
CA PRO A 129 0.99 13.51 2.81
C PRO A 129 1.03 14.39 4.07
N TYR A 130 1.58 15.61 3.96
CA TYR A 130 1.70 16.59 5.06
C TYR A 130 1.24 17.99 4.61
N PRO A 131 -0.07 18.18 4.35
CA PRO A 131 -0.60 19.42 3.75
C PRO A 131 -0.28 20.66 4.57
N GLU A 132 -0.25 20.54 5.89
CA GLU A 132 0.08 21.68 6.80
C GLU A 132 1.53 22.17 6.67
N SER A 133 2.43 21.31 6.18
CA SER A 133 3.85 21.66 5.99
C SER A 133 4.11 22.43 4.70
N GLY A 134 3.43 22.08 3.61
CA GLY A 134 3.59 22.70 2.30
C GLY A 134 4.93 22.43 1.61
N LEU A 135 5.81 21.59 2.14
CA LEU A 135 7.08 21.26 1.50
C LEU A 135 6.90 20.30 0.33
N HIS A 136 7.78 20.39 -0.65
CA HIS A 136 7.90 19.43 -1.73
C HIS A 136 8.75 18.20 -1.35
N LYS A 137 9.76 18.39 -0.48
CA LYS A 137 10.70 17.33 -0.12
C LYS A 137 10.86 17.20 1.39
N TYR A 138 10.76 15.96 1.86
CA TYR A 138 10.99 15.57 3.24
C TYR A 138 12.09 14.52 3.27
N SER A 139 13.22 14.83 3.88
CA SER A 139 14.32 13.89 4.11
C SER A 139 14.33 13.49 5.57
N ILE A 140 14.20 12.20 5.85
CA ILE A 140 14.05 11.66 7.19
C ILE A 140 15.22 10.73 7.49
N ARG A 141 15.85 10.90 8.66
CA ARG A 141 16.96 10.11 9.21
C ARG A 141 16.77 9.89 10.69
N SER A 142 17.46 8.89 11.23
CA SER A 142 17.59 8.72 12.67
C SER A 142 18.51 9.80 13.27
N VAL A 143 18.20 10.24 14.48
CA VAL A 143 18.98 11.23 15.24
C VAL A 143 19.01 10.81 16.71
N CYS A 144 20.07 11.19 17.43
CA CYS A 144 20.12 11.11 18.90
C CYS A 144 19.39 12.35 19.46
N GLU A 145 18.34 12.17 20.25
CA GLU A 145 17.55 13.27 20.82
C GLU A 145 18.34 14.06 21.87
N GLU A 146 19.19 13.37 22.65
CA GLU A 146 19.98 13.96 23.73
C GLU A 146 21.18 14.76 23.22
N ASP A 147 21.74 14.38 22.06
CA ASP A 147 22.85 15.09 21.44
C ASP A 147 22.79 14.96 19.90
N SER A 148 22.29 15.99 19.25
CA SER A 148 22.16 16.04 17.79
C SER A 148 23.52 16.16 17.05
N ALA A 149 24.63 16.35 17.75
CA ALA A 149 25.97 16.34 17.16
C ALA A 149 26.51 14.91 16.95
N ILE A 150 25.89 13.90 17.57
CA ILE A 150 26.20 12.49 17.31
C ILE A 150 25.74 12.14 15.90
N ASP A 151 26.69 11.76 15.05
CA ASP A 151 26.39 11.21 13.74
C ASP A 151 25.93 9.75 13.88
N TYR A 152 24.62 9.57 14.00
CA TYR A 152 24.00 8.25 14.05
C TYR A 152 23.71 7.78 12.60
N ASP A 153 24.79 7.31 11.95
CA ASP A 153 24.71 6.82 10.57
C ASP A 153 24.37 5.31 10.58
N ASP A 154 23.06 5.03 10.51
CA ASP A 154 22.55 3.66 10.35
C ASP A 154 22.43 3.23 8.88
N GLY A 155 22.86 4.07 7.94
CA GLY A 155 22.76 3.82 6.50
C GLY A 155 21.33 3.84 5.92
N ILE A 156 20.34 4.30 6.72
CA ILE A 156 18.93 4.32 6.32
C ILE A 156 18.48 5.74 5.98
N PHE A 157 18.02 5.94 4.75
CA PHE A 157 17.54 7.24 4.27
C PHE A 157 16.13 7.10 3.71
N LYS A 158 15.22 7.93 4.20
CA LYS A 158 13.84 7.98 3.72
C LYS A 158 13.57 9.33 3.10
N VAL A 159 13.01 9.34 1.89
CA VAL A 159 12.67 10.56 1.17
C VAL A 159 11.22 10.49 0.73
N ILE A 160 10.47 11.53 1.06
CA ILE A 160 9.12 11.74 0.55
C ILE A 160 9.16 12.97 -0.33
N LEU A 161 8.76 12.81 -1.59
CA LEU A 161 8.61 13.88 -2.55
C LEU A 161 7.13 14.13 -2.79
N SER A 162 6.65 15.35 -2.53
CA SER A 162 5.25 15.74 -2.74
C SER A 162 5.11 16.59 -4.00
N ALA A 163 4.26 16.17 -4.92
CA ALA A 163 3.96 16.96 -6.11
C ALA A 163 3.08 18.19 -5.83
N GLN A 164 2.45 18.25 -4.66
CA GLN A 164 1.53 19.33 -4.25
C GLN A 164 2.09 20.24 -3.14
N GLY A 165 3.40 20.43 -3.08
CA GLY A 165 3.99 21.46 -2.22
C GLY A 165 3.77 22.87 -2.79
N ASP A 166 3.90 23.90 -1.95
CA ASP A 166 3.77 25.32 -2.32
C ASP A 166 4.98 26.17 -1.90
N LYS A 167 5.94 25.57 -1.17
CA LYS A 167 7.17 26.20 -0.76
C LYS A 167 8.27 25.95 -1.79
N GLY A 168 9.06 26.95 -2.11
CA GLY A 168 10.18 26.87 -3.02
C GLY A 168 11.41 26.16 -2.42
N ASP A 169 11.22 24.96 -1.88
CA ASP A 169 12.23 24.16 -1.16
C ASP A 169 12.98 23.16 -2.05
N VAL A 170 12.72 23.18 -3.35
CA VAL A 170 13.34 22.30 -4.35
C VAL A 170 13.97 23.09 -5.48
N SER A 171 14.86 22.45 -6.26
CA SER A 171 15.48 23.07 -7.44
C SER A 171 14.45 23.37 -8.56
N GLU A 172 14.78 24.29 -9.45
CA GLU A 172 13.95 24.61 -10.62
C GLU A 172 13.67 23.36 -11.46
N GLU A 173 14.68 22.51 -11.69
CA GLU A 173 14.52 21.27 -12.45
C GLU A 173 13.56 20.29 -11.76
N MET A 174 13.65 20.18 -10.42
CA MET A 174 12.70 19.39 -9.64
C MET A 174 11.29 19.98 -9.71
N SER A 175 11.12 21.29 -9.64
CA SER A 175 9.81 21.93 -9.79
C SER A 175 9.17 21.62 -11.14
N LYS A 176 9.96 21.64 -12.23
CA LYS A 176 9.48 21.25 -13.57
C LYS A 176 9.08 19.78 -13.65
N PHE A 177 9.84 18.90 -12.98
CA PHE A 177 9.45 17.49 -12.88
C PHE A 177 8.14 17.30 -12.12
N LEU A 178 7.93 17.99 -10.99
CA LEU A 178 6.68 17.93 -10.23
C LEU A 178 5.48 18.44 -11.02
N LEU A 179 5.65 19.52 -11.80
CA LEU A 179 4.64 20.02 -12.74
C LEU A 179 4.35 19.02 -13.86
N TYR A 180 5.36 18.26 -14.31
CA TYR A 180 5.12 17.18 -15.26
C TYR A 180 4.28 16.05 -14.67
N LEU A 181 4.49 15.70 -13.40
CA LEU A 181 3.70 14.66 -12.74
C LEU A 181 2.22 15.06 -12.53
N THR A 182 1.94 16.32 -12.23
CA THR A 182 0.58 16.83 -11.96
C THR A 182 -0.16 17.24 -13.23
N ASP A 183 0.49 18.04 -14.09
CA ASP A 183 -0.16 18.75 -15.19
C ASP A 183 0.33 18.30 -16.56
N GLN A 184 1.25 17.32 -16.64
CA GLN A 184 1.87 16.85 -17.88
C GLN A 184 2.65 17.97 -18.62
N ARG A 185 3.10 19.00 -17.91
CA ARG A 185 3.83 20.13 -18.50
C ARG A 185 5.28 19.74 -18.76
N ILE A 186 5.73 19.96 -20.00
CA ILE A 186 7.07 19.63 -20.47
C ILE A 186 7.87 20.93 -20.52
N GLU A 187 8.67 21.19 -19.50
CA GLU A 187 9.38 22.49 -19.35
C GLU A 187 10.90 22.34 -19.23
N SER A 188 11.44 21.11 -19.34
CA SER A 188 12.88 20.85 -19.30
C SER A 188 13.28 19.70 -20.23
N ASP A 189 14.59 19.57 -20.48
CA ASP A 189 15.13 18.47 -21.27
C ASP A 189 14.87 17.11 -20.59
N PHE A 190 14.92 17.06 -19.26
CA PHE A 190 14.59 15.85 -18.50
C PHE A 190 13.13 15.46 -18.69
N THR A 191 12.19 16.38 -18.47
CA THR A 191 10.75 16.09 -18.63
C THR A 191 10.38 15.78 -20.09
N LYS A 192 11.09 16.36 -21.04
CA LYS A 192 10.94 16.03 -22.46
C LYS A 192 11.37 14.58 -22.73
N ARG A 193 12.57 14.18 -22.31
CA ARG A 193 13.02 12.79 -22.47
C ARG A 193 12.08 11.80 -21.79
N LEU A 194 11.62 12.13 -20.59
CA LEU A 194 10.66 11.31 -19.87
C LEU A 194 9.34 11.14 -20.65
N ASN A 195 8.81 12.23 -21.18
CA ASN A 195 7.60 12.19 -22.01
C ASN A 195 7.81 11.39 -23.31
N ASP A 196 8.95 11.55 -23.96
CA ASP A 196 9.30 10.79 -25.17
C ASP A 196 9.32 9.27 -24.87
N ARG A 197 9.82 8.85 -23.68
CA ARG A 197 9.75 7.46 -23.23
C ARG A 197 8.31 6.99 -23.02
N VAL A 198 7.44 7.81 -22.42
CA VAL A 198 6.01 7.50 -22.27
C VAL A 198 5.34 7.29 -23.63
N LEU A 199 5.60 8.19 -24.60
CA LEU A 199 5.03 8.08 -25.94
C LEU A 199 5.54 6.83 -26.68
N ALA A 200 6.83 6.53 -26.58
CA ALA A 200 7.40 5.31 -27.13
C ALA A 200 6.80 4.05 -26.47
N ALA A 201 6.66 4.07 -25.15
CA ALA A 201 6.04 2.98 -24.39
C ALA A 201 4.60 2.70 -24.84
N ARG A 202 3.78 3.73 -25.06
CA ARG A 202 2.40 3.58 -25.54
C ARG A 202 2.29 2.88 -26.91
N SER A 203 3.36 2.91 -27.71
CA SER A 203 3.43 2.24 -29.02
C SER A 203 4.04 0.83 -28.92
N HIS A 204 4.42 0.38 -27.72
CA HIS A 204 5.12 -0.89 -27.55
C HIS A 204 4.11 -2.06 -27.41
N GLU A 205 3.96 -2.84 -28.47
CA GLU A 205 2.95 -3.91 -28.58
C GLU A 205 3.12 -5.02 -27.53
N GLU A 206 4.35 -5.35 -27.17
CA GLU A 206 4.60 -6.39 -26.14
C GLU A 206 4.18 -5.90 -24.76
N TRP A 207 4.49 -4.65 -24.40
CA TRP A 207 4.08 -4.07 -23.13
C TRP A 207 2.56 -3.89 -23.06
N ARG A 208 1.94 -3.56 -24.18
CA ARG A 208 0.48 -3.51 -24.29
C ARG A 208 -0.16 -4.87 -23.95
N ARG A 209 0.36 -5.95 -24.55
CA ARG A 209 -0.13 -7.32 -24.27
C ARG A 209 0.05 -7.69 -22.81
N GLU A 210 1.21 -7.37 -22.24
CA GLU A 210 1.49 -7.62 -20.82
C GLU A 210 0.50 -6.86 -19.91
N TYR A 211 0.26 -5.57 -20.19
CA TYR A 211 -0.70 -4.76 -19.45
C TYR A 211 -2.12 -5.36 -19.51
N MET A 212 -2.58 -5.78 -20.69
CA MET A 212 -3.88 -6.42 -20.84
C MET A 212 -3.99 -7.72 -20.04
N THR A 213 -2.93 -8.54 -20.05
CA THR A 213 -2.90 -9.77 -19.22
C THR A 213 -2.98 -9.48 -17.72
N LEU A 214 -2.29 -8.42 -17.27
CA LEU A 214 -2.38 -7.99 -15.85
C LEU A 214 -3.80 -7.54 -15.49
N LEU A 215 -4.45 -6.77 -16.36
CA LEU A 215 -5.82 -6.33 -16.16
C LEU A 215 -6.80 -7.50 -16.06
N GLU A 216 -6.72 -8.46 -16.97
CA GLU A 216 -7.58 -9.66 -16.96
C GLU A 216 -7.39 -10.48 -15.67
N ARG A 217 -6.14 -10.57 -15.19
CA ARG A 217 -5.85 -11.23 -13.91
C ARG A 217 -6.45 -10.48 -12.72
N ASP A 218 -6.29 -9.17 -12.70
CA ASP A 218 -6.81 -8.33 -11.62
C ASP A 218 -8.34 -8.33 -11.57
N GLU A 219 -9.01 -8.31 -12.72
CA GLU A 219 -10.47 -8.44 -12.82
C GLU A 219 -10.95 -9.79 -12.29
N ARG A 220 -10.29 -10.87 -12.68
CA ARG A 220 -10.61 -12.22 -12.19
C ARG A 220 -10.48 -12.32 -10.67
N MET A 221 -9.36 -11.86 -10.11
CA MET A 221 -9.16 -11.87 -8.65
C MET A 221 -10.22 -11.05 -7.91
N ARG A 222 -10.65 -9.91 -8.47
CA ARG A 222 -11.73 -9.10 -7.89
C ARG A 222 -13.10 -9.79 -7.96
N GLU A 223 -13.37 -10.51 -9.03
CA GLU A 223 -14.60 -11.28 -9.16
C GLU A 223 -14.63 -12.45 -8.19
N GLU A 224 -13.52 -13.19 -8.07
CA GLU A 224 -13.36 -14.25 -7.08
C GLU A 224 -13.55 -13.73 -5.66
N GLY A 225 -12.86 -12.69 -5.26
CA GLY A 225 -13.01 -12.08 -3.93
C GLY A 225 -14.43 -11.57 -3.64
N ARG A 226 -15.13 -11.00 -4.66
CA ARG A 226 -16.55 -10.63 -4.48
C ARG A 226 -17.46 -11.83 -4.32
N LYS A 227 -17.18 -12.92 -5.01
CA LYS A 227 -17.96 -14.15 -4.90
C LYS A 227 -17.77 -14.79 -3.53
N GLU A 228 -16.52 -14.93 -3.09
CA GLU A 228 -16.18 -15.44 -1.75
C GLU A 228 -16.81 -14.63 -0.64
N GLY A 229 -16.64 -13.31 -0.65
CA GLY A 229 -17.24 -12.42 0.35
C GLY A 229 -18.77 -12.47 0.35
N ARG A 230 -19.41 -12.66 -0.82
CA ARG A 230 -20.86 -12.85 -0.90
C ARG A 230 -21.31 -14.19 -0.31
N GLU A 231 -20.59 -15.27 -0.60
CA GLU A 231 -20.90 -16.60 -0.07
C GLU A 231 -20.73 -16.64 1.46
N GLU A 232 -19.65 -16.02 1.98
CA GLU A 232 -19.39 -15.87 3.41
C GLU A 232 -20.48 -15.05 4.10
N GLY A 233 -20.82 -13.88 3.58
CA GLY A 233 -21.89 -13.04 4.14
C GLY A 233 -23.27 -13.72 4.13
N ILE A 234 -23.59 -14.53 3.10
CA ILE A 234 -24.83 -15.33 3.08
C ILE A 234 -24.81 -16.41 4.16
N LYS A 235 -23.65 -17.06 4.37
CA LYS A 235 -23.50 -18.09 5.40
C LYS A 235 -23.63 -17.50 6.79
N GLU A 236 -22.95 -16.41 7.08
CA GLU A 236 -23.01 -15.69 8.35
C GLU A 236 -24.44 -15.19 8.64
N GLY A 237 -25.06 -14.51 7.68
CA GLY A 237 -26.43 -14.03 7.84
C GLY A 237 -27.47 -15.15 8.06
N ARG A 238 -27.26 -16.34 7.45
CA ARG A 238 -28.11 -17.51 7.74
C ARG A 238 -27.91 -18.06 9.15
N GLU A 239 -26.66 -18.08 9.62
CA GLU A 239 -26.37 -18.56 10.98
C GLU A 239 -26.92 -17.61 12.04
N GLU A 240 -26.73 -16.28 11.84
CA GLU A 240 -27.31 -15.25 12.73
C GLU A 240 -28.83 -15.30 12.73
N GLY A 241 -29.46 -15.28 11.56
CA GLY A 241 -30.93 -15.37 11.46
C GLY A 241 -31.51 -16.64 12.06
N ARG A 242 -30.79 -17.77 11.98
CA ARG A 242 -31.20 -19.02 12.67
C ARG A 242 -31.12 -18.89 14.19
N LYS A 243 -30.04 -18.27 14.70
CA LYS A 243 -29.88 -18.04 16.15
C LYS A 243 -30.95 -17.10 16.66
N GLU A 244 -31.18 -15.98 15.99
CA GLU A 244 -32.24 -15.02 16.36
C GLU A 244 -33.64 -15.64 16.27
N GLY A 245 -33.93 -16.35 15.18
CA GLY A 245 -35.21 -17.03 15.01
C GLY A 245 -35.48 -18.09 16.10
N THR A 246 -34.44 -18.86 16.48
CA THR A 246 -34.55 -19.83 17.60
C THR A 246 -34.79 -19.10 18.93
N GLU A 247 -34.10 -18.01 19.17
CA GLU A 247 -34.27 -17.20 20.38
C GLU A 247 -35.66 -16.60 20.48
N ILE A 248 -36.18 -16.01 19.41
CA ILE A 248 -37.55 -15.45 19.37
C ILE A 248 -38.58 -16.56 19.59
N ALA A 249 -38.43 -17.71 18.94
CA ALA A 249 -39.34 -18.85 19.12
C ALA A 249 -39.33 -19.36 20.55
N THR A 250 -38.16 -19.45 21.18
CA THR A 250 -38.01 -19.86 22.56
C THR A 250 -38.66 -18.85 23.52
N LEU A 251 -38.42 -17.54 23.32
CA LEU A 251 -39.06 -16.48 24.11
C LEU A 251 -40.57 -16.52 24.02
N ASN A 252 -41.11 -16.70 22.81
CA ASN A 252 -42.56 -16.83 22.62
C ASN A 252 -43.12 -18.08 23.28
N SER A 253 -42.37 -19.18 23.25
CA SER A 253 -42.79 -20.40 23.96
C SER A 253 -42.85 -20.22 25.49
N ILE A 254 -41.88 -19.50 26.07
CA ILE A 254 -41.86 -19.17 27.49
C ILE A 254 -43.08 -18.29 27.82
N LYS A 255 -43.34 -17.23 27.08
CA LYS A 255 -44.50 -16.33 27.25
C LYS A 255 -45.84 -17.08 27.20
N ASN A 256 -46.00 -17.90 26.17
CA ASN A 256 -47.23 -18.70 26.01
C ASN A 256 -47.47 -19.67 27.21
N LEU A 257 -46.41 -20.31 27.72
CA LEU A 257 -46.52 -21.21 28.87
C LEU A 257 -46.85 -20.43 30.15
N MET A 258 -46.27 -19.27 30.36
CA MET A 258 -46.60 -18.39 31.49
C MET A 258 -48.07 -18.00 31.49
N GLU A 259 -48.59 -17.58 30.33
CA GLU A 259 -50.00 -17.15 30.19
C GLU A 259 -50.99 -18.32 30.26
N THR A 260 -50.65 -19.46 29.60
CA THR A 260 -51.61 -20.59 29.53
C THR A 260 -51.73 -21.37 30.83
N LEU A 261 -50.61 -21.51 31.56
CA LEU A 261 -50.53 -22.33 32.76
C LEU A 261 -50.52 -21.51 34.06
N ASP A 262 -50.54 -20.16 33.95
CA ASP A 262 -50.44 -19.22 35.09
C ASP A 262 -49.23 -19.50 35.98
N ILE A 263 -48.03 -19.69 35.34
CA ILE A 263 -46.78 -20.05 36.04
C ILE A 263 -45.73 -18.96 35.90
N SER A 264 -44.75 -18.97 36.79
CA SER A 264 -43.62 -18.03 36.71
C SER A 264 -42.72 -18.29 35.51
N ALA A 265 -41.95 -17.26 35.10
CA ALA A 265 -40.96 -17.37 34.04
C ALA A 265 -39.94 -18.48 34.30
N GLU A 266 -39.51 -18.67 35.56
CA GLU A 266 -38.58 -19.76 35.93
C GLU A 266 -39.19 -21.15 35.67
N ASN A 267 -40.44 -21.37 36.08
CA ASN A 267 -41.11 -22.63 35.83
C ASN A 267 -41.35 -22.86 34.31
N ALA A 268 -41.66 -21.82 33.57
CA ALA A 268 -41.80 -21.91 32.13
C ALA A 268 -40.47 -22.24 31.44
N MET A 269 -39.35 -21.63 31.86
CA MET A 269 -38.01 -21.94 31.36
C MET A 269 -37.57 -23.38 31.72
N ASP A 270 -37.99 -23.91 32.88
CA ASP A 270 -37.76 -25.31 33.23
C ASP A 270 -38.49 -26.26 32.29
N LEU A 271 -39.75 -25.99 31.97
CA LEU A 271 -40.52 -26.79 31.02
C LEU A 271 -39.95 -26.79 29.60
N VAL A 272 -39.43 -25.67 29.16
CA VAL A 272 -38.73 -25.54 27.84
C VAL A 272 -37.31 -26.11 27.91
N LYS A 273 -36.81 -26.44 29.10
CA LYS A 273 -35.46 -26.98 29.36
C LYS A 273 -34.34 -25.99 28.96
N ILE A 274 -34.49 -24.72 29.27
CA ILE A 274 -33.47 -23.71 29.05
C ILE A 274 -32.29 -23.96 30.02
N PRO A 275 -31.04 -24.06 29.50
CA PRO A 275 -29.84 -24.19 30.32
C PRO A 275 -29.69 -23.01 31.30
N ALA A 276 -29.17 -23.28 32.47
CA ALA A 276 -29.06 -22.27 33.56
C ALA A 276 -28.26 -21.03 33.10
N GLU A 277 -27.23 -21.22 32.29
CA GLU A 277 -26.37 -20.19 31.72
C GLU A 277 -27.06 -19.25 30.72
N GLU A 278 -28.16 -19.70 30.07
CA GLU A 278 -28.89 -18.89 29.10
C GLU A 278 -30.14 -18.19 29.74
N ARG A 279 -30.55 -18.55 30.95
CA ARG A 279 -31.79 -18.04 31.56
C ARG A 279 -31.77 -16.55 31.82
N GLU A 280 -30.60 -15.97 32.17
CA GLU A 280 -30.50 -14.55 32.47
C GLU A 280 -30.85 -13.71 31.22
N LYS A 281 -30.41 -14.13 30.04
CA LYS A 281 -30.74 -13.52 28.74
C LYS A 281 -32.26 -13.47 28.49
N TYR A 282 -32.98 -14.54 28.86
CA TYR A 282 -34.44 -14.58 28.69
C TYR A 282 -35.17 -13.79 29.75
N ARG A 283 -34.66 -13.72 31.01
CA ARG A 283 -35.23 -12.87 32.06
C ARG A 283 -35.24 -11.40 31.66
N GLU A 284 -34.15 -10.89 31.13
CA GLU A 284 -34.02 -9.51 30.67
C GLU A 284 -35.04 -9.18 29.57
N LYS A 285 -35.34 -10.13 28.69
CA LYS A 285 -36.29 -9.94 27.58
C LYS A 285 -37.74 -10.19 27.91
N LEU A 286 -38.03 -10.73 29.10
CA LEU A 286 -39.37 -10.96 29.62
C LEU A 286 -39.88 -9.81 30.51
N GLN A 287 -38.98 -8.93 30.96
CA GLN A 287 -39.32 -7.69 31.67
C GLN A 287 -39.81 -6.64 30.69
#